data_da9286ef65b370a10ffa2a9b4333e8f3
#
_entry.id   da9286ef65b370a10ffa2a9b4333e8f3
#
_cell.length_a   1.000
_cell.length_b   1.000
_cell.length_c   1.000
_cell.angle_alpha   90.00
_cell.angle_beta   90.00
_cell.angle_gamma   90.00
#
_symmetry.space_group_name_H-M   'P 1'
#
loop_
_entity.id
_entity.type
_entity.pdbx_description
1 polymer ?
#
loop_
_entity_poly.entity_id
_entity_poly.type
_entity_poly.pdbx_seq_one_letter_code
_entity_poly.pdbx_strand_id
1 'polypeptide(L)'
;MYITCLDLEGVLVPEIWIAFSEVSGIPELRRTTRDEPDYEKLMRWRMDILRQHGLGLRQIQDVIAQIDPLPGAKEFLDELRATTQAVIVSDTFEEFAQPLMKKLGWPTILCISLA
;
A
#
# COMPACT_ATOMS: atom_id res chain seq x y z
N MET A 1 17.52 8.30 -22.26
CA MET A 1 17.11 7.52 -21.06
C MET A 1 15.69 7.88 -20.67
N TYR A 2 14.89 6.89 -20.32
CA TYR A 2 13.52 7.10 -19.86
C TYR A 2 13.36 6.55 -18.46
N ILE A 3 12.57 7.25 -17.65
CA ILE A 3 12.16 6.79 -16.32
C ILE A 3 10.64 6.65 -16.35
N THR A 4 10.15 5.46 -16.05
CA THR A 4 8.72 5.19 -15.97
C THR A 4 8.27 5.31 -14.53
N CYS A 5 7.33 6.21 -14.27
CA CYS A 5 6.74 6.38 -12.95
C CYS A 5 5.41 5.63 -12.89
N LEU A 6 5.24 4.83 -11.87
CA LEU A 6 4.05 4.00 -11.67
C LEU A 6 3.37 4.34 -10.35
N ASP A 7 2.05 4.32 -10.35
CA ASP A 7 1.30 4.30 -9.10
C ASP A 7 1.37 2.89 -8.49
N LEU A 8 1.13 2.78 -7.21
CA LEU A 8 1.13 1.50 -6.51
C LEU A 8 -0.28 0.91 -6.39
N GLU A 9 -1.16 1.62 -5.71
CA GLU A 9 -2.52 1.15 -5.44
C GLU A 9 -3.39 1.21 -6.68
N GLY A 10 -4.06 0.10 -6.98
CA GLY A 10 -4.90 -0.03 -8.16
C GLY A 10 -4.14 -0.30 -9.45
N VAL A 11 -2.81 -0.33 -9.42
CA VAL A 11 -1.94 -0.62 -10.57
C VAL A 11 -1.14 -1.89 -10.33
N LEU A 12 -0.46 -1.98 -9.22
CA LEU A 12 0.38 -3.14 -8.86
C LEU A 12 -0.20 -3.94 -7.71
N VAL A 13 -0.89 -3.27 -6.81
CA VAL A 13 -1.53 -3.90 -5.63
C VAL A 13 -2.96 -3.36 -5.51
N PRO A 14 -3.85 -4.07 -4.78
CA PRO A 14 -5.18 -3.53 -4.47
C PRO A 14 -5.07 -2.26 -3.62
N GLU A 15 -6.16 -1.49 -3.54
CA GLU A 15 -6.23 -0.39 -2.58
C GLU A 15 -5.97 -0.96 -1.18
N ILE A 16 -4.92 -0.47 -0.53
CA ILE A 16 -4.37 -1.10 0.68
C ILE A 16 -5.39 -1.14 1.81
N TRP A 17 -6.08 -0.02 2.08
CA TRP A 17 -7.02 0.03 3.20
C TRP A 17 -8.25 -0.84 2.97
N ILE A 18 -8.72 -0.96 1.73
CA ILE A 18 -9.82 -1.85 1.40
C ILE A 18 -9.40 -3.31 1.60
N ALA A 19 -8.24 -3.69 1.05
CA ALA A 19 -7.71 -5.04 1.23
C ALA A 19 -7.41 -5.33 2.71
N PHE A 20 -6.89 -4.35 3.43
CA PHE A 20 -6.63 -4.45 4.86
C PHE A 20 -7.92 -4.75 5.63
N SER A 21 -9.01 -4.04 5.30
CA SER A 21 -10.30 -4.28 5.96
C SER A 21 -10.79 -5.70 5.75
N GLU A 22 -10.58 -6.23 4.56
CA GLU A 22 -10.99 -7.61 4.23
C GLU A 22 -10.15 -8.64 4.98
N VAL A 23 -8.83 -8.49 4.99
CA VAL A 23 -7.92 -9.43 5.65
C VAL A 23 -8.08 -9.37 7.17
N SER A 24 -8.17 -8.17 7.73
CA SER A 24 -8.25 -7.98 9.19
C SER A 24 -9.63 -8.26 9.76
N GLY A 25 -10.66 -8.23 8.91
CA GLY A 25 -12.04 -8.35 9.36
C GLY A 25 -12.58 -7.10 10.03
N ILE A 26 -11.99 -5.94 9.78
CA ILE A 26 -12.41 -4.65 10.34
C ILE A 26 -13.05 -3.84 9.21
N PRO A 27 -14.39 -3.94 9.04
CA PRO A 27 -15.05 -3.32 7.88
C PRO A 27 -14.98 -1.78 7.86
N GLU A 28 -14.86 -1.14 9.02
CA GLU A 28 -14.74 0.32 9.13
C GLU A 28 -13.56 0.86 8.33
N LEU A 29 -12.51 0.07 8.16
CA LEU A 29 -11.30 0.48 7.46
C LEU A 29 -11.44 0.54 5.93
N ARG A 30 -12.59 0.13 5.38
CA ARG A 30 -12.89 0.32 3.95
C ARG A 30 -13.10 1.78 3.56
N ARG A 31 -13.30 2.65 4.54
CA ARG A 31 -13.53 4.07 4.29
C ARG A 31 -12.31 4.69 3.61
N THR A 32 -12.55 5.42 2.52
CA THR A 32 -11.51 6.03 1.70
C THR A 32 -11.73 7.53 1.55
N THR A 33 -10.86 8.20 0.81
CA THR A 33 -11.00 9.63 0.50
C THR A 33 -12.27 9.93 -0.30
N ARG A 34 -12.88 8.93 -0.92
CA ARG A 34 -14.19 9.09 -1.56
C ARG A 34 -15.30 9.32 -0.54
N ASP A 35 -15.15 8.77 0.66
CA ASP A 35 -16.12 8.91 1.76
C ASP A 35 -15.81 10.12 2.64
N GLU A 36 -14.53 10.37 2.89
CA GLU A 36 -14.03 11.51 3.67
C GLU A 36 -12.91 12.21 2.89
N PRO A 37 -13.21 13.33 2.21
CA PRO A 37 -12.21 14.02 1.40
C PRO A 37 -11.07 14.65 2.20
N ASP A 38 -11.25 14.92 3.49
CA ASP A 38 -10.18 15.43 4.35
C ASP A 38 -9.27 14.30 4.76
N TYR A 39 -8.09 14.25 4.15
CA TYR A 39 -7.12 13.18 4.37
C TYR A 39 -6.68 13.06 5.84
N GLU A 40 -6.46 14.19 6.52
CA GLU A 40 -6.05 14.17 7.91
C GLU A 40 -7.12 13.56 8.81
N LYS A 41 -8.38 13.94 8.59
CA LYS A 41 -9.51 13.38 9.33
C LYS A 41 -9.61 11.88 9.10
N LEU A 42 -9.46 11.45 7.85
CA LEU A 42 -9.50 10.05 7.48
C LEU A 42 -8.39 9.26 8.17
N MET A 43 -7.17 9.80 8.17
CA MET A 43 -6.02 9.12 8.79
C MET A 43 -6.16 9.04 10.30
N ARG A 44 -6.63 10.11 10.96
CA ARG A 44 -6.90 10.07 12.42
C ARG A 44 -7.93 9.02 12.75
N TRP A 45 -8.98 8.95 11.97
CA TRP A 45 -10.04 7.96 12.16
C TRP A 45 -9.51 6.54 12.00
N ARG A 46 -8.71 6.30 10.96
CA ARG A 46 -8.06 5.00 10.75
C ARG A 46 -7.16 4.62 11.91
N MET A 47 -6.33 5.56 12.38
CA MET A 47 -5.42 5.31 13.50
C MET A 47 -6.21 4.98 14.78
N ASP A 48 -7.32 5.67 15.03
CA ASP A 48 -8.17 5.41 16.19
C ASP A 48 -8.79 3.99 16.10
N ILE A 49 -9.26 3.59 14.94
CA ILE A 49 -9.81 2.23 14.74
C ILE A 49 -8.74 1.17 14.98
N LEU A 50 -7.54 1.37 14.44
CA LEU A 50 -6.42 0.45 14.66
C LEU A 50 -6.07 0.34 16.14
N ARG A 51 -6.04 1.47 16.84
CA ARG A 51 -5.75 1.52 18.27
C ARG A 51 -6.82 0.80 19.08
N GLN A 52 -8.10 0.98 18.74
CA GLN A 52 -9.21 0.31 19.41
C GLN A 52 -9.11 -1.22 19.27
N HIS A 53 -8.55 -1.70 18.16
CA HIS A 53 -8.35 -3.12 17.92
C HIS A 53 -6.99 -3.63 18.41
N GLY A 54 -6.19 -2.78 19.08
CA GLY A 54 -4.91 -3.17 19.64
C GLY A 54 -3.82 -3.45 18.62
N LEU A 55 -3.92 -2.86 17.42
CA LEU A 55 -2.98 -3.11 16.34
C LEU A 55 -1.85 -2.08 16.36
N GLY A 56 -0.65 -2.54 16.69
CA GLY A 56 0.58 -1.76 16.54
C GLY A 56 1.17 -1.95 15.13
N LEU A 57 2.28 -1.27 14.86
CA LEU A 57 2.90 -1.28 13.53
C LEU A 57 3.21 -2.71 13.04
N ARG A 58 3.75 -3.55 13.91
CA ARG A 58 4.10 -4.92 13.53
C ARG A 58 2.89 -5.73 13.09
N GLN A 59 1.79 -5.62 13.84
CA GLN A 59 0.54 -6.29 13.51
C GLN A 59 -0.05 -5.78 12.21
N ILE A 60 0.04 -4.46 11.98
CA ILE A 60 -0.39 -3.84 10.72
C ILE A 60 0.41 -4.41 9.55
N GLN A 61 1.72 -4.49 9.70
CA GLN A 61 2.59 -5.07 8.66
C GLN A 61 2.28 -6.55 8.41
N ASP A 62 1.96 -7.30 9.46
CA ASP A 62 1.57 -8.71 9.32
C ASP A 62 0.28 -8.87 8.52
N VAL A 63 -0.67 -7.97 8.72
CA VAL A 63 -1.91 -7.97 7.93
C VAL A 63 -1.62 -7.64 6.47
N ILE A 64 -0.83 -6.59 6.23
CA ILE A 64 -0.46 -6.17 4.87
C ILE A 64 0.32 -7.27 4.14
N ALA A 65 1.13 -8.03 4.86
CA ALA A 65 1.87 -9.15 4.28
C ALA A 65 0.96 -10.26 3.73
N GLN A 66 -0.30 -10.28 4.11
CA GLN A 66 -1.29 -11.22 3.58
C GLN A 66 -1.97 -10.72 2.31
N ILE A 67 -1.73 -9.47 1.92
CA ILE A 67 -2.27 -8.89 0.69
C ILE A 67 -1.34 -9.27 -0.47
N ASP A 68 -1.90 -9.82 -1.53
CA ASP A 68 -1.12 -10.17 -2.71
C ASP A 68 -1.16 -9.04 -3.75
N PRO A 69 -0.08 -8.88 -4.54
CA PRO A 69 -0.13 -8.00 -5.71
C PRO A 69 -1.24 -8.43 -6.67
N LEU A 70 -1.67 -7.50 -7.51
CA LEU A 70 -2.65 -7.81 -8.55
C LEU A 70 -2.10 -8.88 -9.50
N PRO A 71 -2.96 -9.74 -10.06
CA PRO A 71 -2.50 -10.76 -11.01
C PRO A 71 -1.69 -10.16 -12.16
N GLY A 72 -0.51 -10.70 -12.39
CA GLY A 72 0.38 -10.24 -13.46
C GLY A 72 1.24 -9.02 -13.11
N ALA A 73 1.04 -8.42 -11.93
CA ALA A 73 1.76 -7.19 -11.56
C ALA A 73 3.28 -7.41 -11.46
N LYS A 74 3.69 -8.48 -10.82
CA LYS A 74 5.12 -8.76 -10.66
C LYS A 74 5.79 -9.02 -12.02
N GLU A 75 5.16 -9.81 -12.86
CA GLU A 75 5.66 -10.13 -14.19
C GLU A 75 5.76 -8.87 -15.06
N PHE A 76 4.73 -8.03 -15.02
CA PHE A 76 4.74 -6.75 -15.72
C PHE A 76 5.89 -5.86 -15.24
N LEU A 77 6.05 -5.75 -13.93
CA LEU A 77 7.10 -4.92 -13.34
C LEU A 77 8.50 -5.45 -13.70
N ASP A 78 8.69 -6.75 -13.66
CA ASP A 78 9.96 -7.37 -14.04
C ASP A 78 10.32 -7.08 -15.50
N GLU A 79 9.36 -7.20 -16.41
CA GLU A 79 9.57 -6.87 -17.82
C GLU A 79 9.88 -5.39 -18.02
N LEU A 80 9.14 -4.52 -17.34
CA LEU A 80 9.37 -3.09 -17.43
C LEU A 80 10.77 -2.72 -16.95
N ARG A 81 11.20 -3.28 -15.83
CA ARG A 81 12.51 -3.01 -15.24
C ARG A 81 13.66 -3.52 -16.12
N ALA A 82 13.40 -4.48 -16.98
CA ALA A 82 14.41 -4.98 -17.92
C ALA A 82 14.67 -4.01 -19.07
N THR A 83 13.74 -3.13 -19.36
CA THR A 83 13.83 -2.22 -20.52
C THR A 83 13.95 -0.75 -20.14
N THR A 84 13.57 -0.35 -18.93
CA THR A 84 13.60 1.04 -18.48
C THR A 84 13.84 1.11 -16.98
N GLN A 85 14.15 2.31 -16.49
CA GLN A 85 14.14 2.57 -15.05
C GLN A 85 12.69 2.76 -14.63
N ALA A 86 12.26 1.98 -13.65
CA ALA A 86 10.90 2.05 -13.12
C ALA A 86 10.93 2.53 -11.67
N VAL A 87 10.12 3.53 -11.37
CA VAL A 87 10.00 4.10 -10.02
C VAL A 87 8.53 4.13 -9.64
N ILE A 88 8.21 3.57 -8.49
CA ILE A 88 6.86 3.64 -7.92
C ILE A 88 6.76 4.94 -7.12
N VAL A 89 5.71 5.71 -7.35
CA VAL A 89 5.42 6.94 -6.60
C VAL A 89 4.07 6.74 -5.92
N SER A 90 4.05 6.80 -4.59
CA SER A 90 2.86 6.51 -3.81
C SER A 90 2.75 7.44 -2.61
N ASP A 91 1.53 7.74 -2.19
CA ASP A 91 1.25 8.48 -0.97
C ASP A 91 1.08 7.55 0.25
N THR A 92 1.32 6.26 0.10
CA THR A 92 1.31 5.33 1.22
C THR A 92 2.56 5.50 2.09
N PHE A 93 2.49 5.00 3.33
CA PHE A 93 3.64 5.03 4.22
C PHE A 93 4.63 3.92 3.84
N GLU A 94 5.93 4.25 3.94
CA GLU A 94 7.01 3.30 3.65
C GLU A 94 6.84 2.00 4.45
N GLU A 95 6.52 2.12 5.74
CA GLU A 95 6.39 0.99 6.64
C GLU A 95 5.24 0.07 6.23
N PHE A 96 4.19 0.63 5.62
CA PHE A 96 3.06 -0.15 5.11
C PHE A 96 3.37 -0.78 3.74
N ALA A 97 4.21 -0.11 2.94
CA ALA A 97 4.57 -0.59 1.61
C ALA A 97 5.58 -1.74 1.64
N GLN A 98 6.43 -1.81 2.65
CA GLN A 98 7.52 -2.78 2.70
C GLN A 98 7.10 -4.24 2.47
N PRO A 99 6.05 -4.77 3.12
CA PRO A 99 5.63 -6.15 2.87
C PRO A 99 5.21 -6.41 1.42
N LEU A 100 4.67 -5.38 0.76
CA LEU A 100 4.27 -5.46 -0.64
C LEU A 100 5.47 -5.36 -1.58
N MET A 101 6.45 -4.51 -1.23
CA MET A 101 7.68 -4.38 -2.01
C MET A 101 8.45 -5.69 -2.05
N LYS A 102 8.46 -6.42 -0.95
CA LYS A 102 9.08 -7.75 -0.91
C LYS A 102 8.47 -8.67 -1.96
N LYS A 103 7.16 -8.66 -2.12
CA LYS A 103 6.45 -9.50 -3.10
C LYS A 103 6.67 -9.03 -4.54
N LEU A 104 7.01 -7.77 -4.73
CA LEU A 104 7.25 -7.17 -6.05
C LEU A 104 8.74 -7.20 -6.47
N GLY A 105 9.61 -7.79 -5.65
CA GLY A 105 11.03 -7.88 -5.97
C GLY A 105 11.83 -6.64 -5.63
N TRP A 106 11.40 -5.87 -4.64
CA TRP A 106 12.09 -4.69 -4.13
C TRP A 106 12.32 -3.60 -5.19
N PRO A 107 11.28 -3.15 -5.90
CA PRO A 107 11.43 -2.03 -6.83
C PRO A 107 11.70 -0.72 -6.07
N THR A 108 12.23 0.26 -6.80
CA THR A 108 12.41 1.61 -6.24
C THR A 108 11.06 2.25 -5.99
N ILE A 109 10.88 2.80 -4.81
CA ILE A 109 9.64 3.48 -4.43
C ILE A 109 9.96 4.81 -3.75
N LEU A 110 9.19 5.83 -4.11
CA LEU A 110 9.15 7.12 -3.44
C LEU A 110 7.81 7.20 -2.71
N CYS A 111 7.85 7.33 -1.39
CA CYS A 111 6.65 7.34 -0.56
C CYS A 111 6.89 8.16 0.71
N ILE A 112 5.89 8.15 1.60
CA ILE A 112 5.92 8.93 2.84
C ILE A 112 6.46 8.05 3.97
N SER A 113 7.23 8.64 4.89
CA SER A 113 7.70 7.95 6.09
C SER A 113 6.82 8.30 7.29
N LEU A 114 6.69 7.35 8.22
CA LEU A 114 5.96 7.55 9.48
C LEU A 114 6.75 8.38 10.51
N ALA A 115 7.98 8.67 10.24
CA ALA A 115 8.87 9.34 11.20
C ALA A 115 8.34 10.67 11.72
#